data_3f4675dd53a295f7164e37607a9a5e18
#
_entry.id   3f4675dd53a295f7164e37607a9a5e18
#
_cell.length_a   1.000
_cell.length_b   1.000
_cell.length_c   1.000
_cell.angle_alpha   90.00
_cell.angle_beta   90.00
_cell.angle_gamma   90.00
#
_symmetry.space_group_name_H-M   'P 1'
#
loop_
_entity.id
_entity.type
_entity.pdbx_description
1 polymer ?
#
loop_
_entity_poly.entity_id
_entity_poly.type
_entity_poly.pdbx_seq_one_letter_code
_entity_poly.pdbx_strand_id
1 'polypeptide(L)'
;MAFEIVDGMTGTKHISSDDLSALNIATIGKANCVLEYGDNFKLTMASANNATLGTGVGMVGGKRFWNQAATSLTVQSGTQGQKRNDLVVARYAKTSAGIESIAPVVIKGTPSTGTAADPATTSNDLKLWRIPLNGISVGTPVKLFNTVASLASLEESVSKREYPKVICGSVVRDAKNFNAVMLFNDEQFKQVTGKAFNNATDCILAMNADGNASGAVVTGIIYDPRTKHLDAHLSGATGAIRLNYIITLGA
;
A
#
# COMPACT_ATOMS: atom_id res chain seq x y z
N MET A 1 19.36 32.40 -4.82
CA MET A 1 19.53 31.62 -6.08
C MET A 1 18.26 31.83 -6.91
N ALA A 2 18.43 32.11 -8.21
CA ALA A 2 17.29 32.19 -9.13
C ALA A 2 16.85 30.76 -9.51
N PHE A 3 15.60 30.62 -9.96
CA PHE A 3 15.14 29.35 -10.53
C PHE A 3 15.92 29.05 -11.82
N GLU A 4 16.26 27.78 -12.02
CA GLU A 4 16.85 27.27 -13.24
C GLU A 4 15.77 26.61 -14.09
N ILE A 5 15.73 26.92 -15.41
CA ILE A 5 14.85 26.22 -16.33
C ILE A 5 15.53 24.92 -16.77
N VAL A 6 14.85 23.77 -16.53
CA VAL A 6 15.40 22.44 -16.82
C VAL A 6 15.06 22.01 -18.25
N ASP A 7 13.82 22.20 -18.69
CA ASP A 7 13.33 21.74 -20.00
C ASP A 7 13.30 22.81 -21.08
N GLY A 8 13.86 23.99 -20.81
CA GLY A 8 13.92 25.10 -21.74
C GLY A 8 15.26 25.19 -22.47
N MET A 9 15.30 25.89 -23.61
CA MET A 9 16.52 26.15 -24.34
C MET A 9 17.31 27.31 -23.71
N THR A 10 18.47 27.03 -23.11
CA THR A 10 19.34 28.00 -22.46
C THR A 10 20.59 28.37 -23.30
N GLY A 11 20.70 27.82 -24.51
CA GLY A 11 21.86 28.01 -25.38
C GLY A 11 23.09 27.15 -25.03
N THR A 12 23.03 26.38 -23.95
CA THR A 12 24.07 25.45 -23.50
C THR A 12 23.46 24.08 -23.17
N LYS A 13 24.31 23.09 -22.91
CA LYS A 13 23.86 21.78 -22.46
C LYS A 13 23.12 21.92 -21.13
N HIS A 14 21.81 21.64 -21.11
CA HIS A 14 20.94 22.07 -20.02
C HIS A 14 20.29 20.93 -19.23
N ILE A 15 20.35 19.70 -19.66
CA ILE A 15 19.84 18.56 -18.88
C ILE A 15 21.03 17.80 -18.29
N SER A 16 21.17 17.83 -16.99
CA SER A 16 22.20 17.11 -16.26
C SER A 16 21.63 15.83 -15.61
N SER A 17 22.50 14.97 -15.15
CA SER A 17 22.10 13.79 -14.38
C SER A 17 21.48 14.19 -13.03
N ASP A 18 21.82 15.34 -12.48
CA ASP A 18 21.27 15.87 -11.23
C ASP A 18 19.85 16.42 -11.42
N ASP A 19 19.57 17.09 -12.57
CA ASP A 19 18.22 17.52 -12.94
C ASP A 19 17.26 16.35 -13.06
N LEU A 20 17.69 15.29 -13.77
CA LEU A 20 16.92 14.06 -13.88
C LEU A 20 16.73 13.37 -12.52
N SER A 21 17.73 13.43 -11.64
CA SER A 21 17.63 12.89 -10.28
C SER A 21 16.59 13.65 -9.45
N ALA A 22 16.57 14.97 -9.51
CA ALA A 22 15.59 15.81 -8.85
C ALA A 22 14.17 15.51 -9.32
N LEU A 23 13.95 15.39 -10.63
CA LEU A 23 12.66 15.01 -11.21
C LEU A 23 12.21 13.62 -10.74
N ASN A 24 13.11 12.64 -10.75
CA ASN A 24 12.81 11.29 -10.30
C ASN A 24 12.41 11.26 -8.83
N ILE A 25 13.14 11.98 -7.96
CA ILE A 25 12.82 12.08 -6.54
C ILE A 25 11.46 12.73 -6.33
N ALA A 26 11.19 13.85 -7.01
CA ALA A 26 9.92 14.57 -6.92
C ALA A 26 8.73 13.71 -7.39
N THR A 27 8.91 12.92 -8.46
CA THR A 27 7.86 12.06 -9.03
C THR A 27 7.59 10.82 -8.16
N ILE A 28 8.65 10.19 -7.63
CA ILE A 28 8.54 8.92 -6.90
C ILE A 28 8.43 9.13 -5.38
N GLY A 29 8.87 10.30 -4.90
CA GLY A 29 8.86 10.64 -3.47
C GLY A 29 9.98 9.96 -2.65
N LYS A 30 10.97 9.33 -3.31
CA LYS A 30 12.10 8.63 -2.66
C LYS A 30 13.37 8.80 -3.47
N ALA A 31 14.49 9.05 -2.76
CA ALA A 31 15.80 9.13 -3.40
C ALA A 31 16.40 7.74 -3.68
N ASN A 32 16.16 6.77 -2.78
CA ASN A 32 16.66 5.40 -2.87
C ASN A 32 15.47 4.45 -2.78
N CYS A 33 15.25 3.64 -3.84
CA CYS A 33 14.16 2.66 -3.84
C CYS A 33 14.35 1.60 -4.93
N VAL A 34 13.60 0.51 -4.80
CA VAL A 34 13.34 -0.46 -5.86
C VAL A 34 11.96 -0.17 -6.42
N LEU A 35 11.83 -0.12 -7.74
CA LEU A 35 10.55 0.04 -8.44
C LEU A 35 9.99 -1.34 -8.78
N GLU A 36 8.67 -1.43 -8.84
CA GLU A 36 7.99 -2.67 -9.22
C GLU A 36 8.18 -2.93 -10.73
N TYR A 37 9.19 -3.75 -11.04
CA TYR A 37 9.53 -4.12 -12.41
C TYR A 37 10.41 -5.38 -12.45
N GLY A 38 10.11 -6.29 -13.38
CA GLY A 38 10.86 -7.54 -13.56
C GLY A 38 10.79 -8.43 -12.31
N ASP A 39 11.91 -9.01 -11.93
CA ASP A 39 12.01 -9.88 -10.74
C ASP A 39 12.16 -9.08 -9.42
N ASN A 40 12.08 -7.75 -9.47
CA ASN A 40 12.33 -6.88 -8.30
C ASN A 40 13.67 -7.21 -7.60
N PHE A 41 14.73 -7.45 -8.38
CA PHE A 41 16.05 -7.87 -7.89
C PHE A 41 15.99 -9.11 -6.96
N LYS A 42 15.15 -10.10 -7.26
CA LYS A 42 15.10 -11.35 -6.50
C LYS A 42 16.50 -11.98 -6.41
N LEU A 43 16.93 -12.33 -5.20
CA LEU A 43 18.20 -13.00 -4.99
C LEU A 43 17.98 -14.48 -4.74
N THR A 44 18.70 -15.33 -5.45
CA THR A 44 18.71 -16.78 -5.25
C THR A 44 20.15 -17.26 -5.09
N MET A 45 20.38 -18.18 -4.15
CA MET A 45 21.70 -18.81 -4.01
C MET A 45 21.79 -19.98 -4.98
N ALA A 46 22.66 -19.88 -5.96
CA ALA A 46 22.98 -20.99 -6.88
C ALA A 46 23.93 -22.00 -6.22
N SER A 47 24.78 -21.53 -5.30
CA SER A 47 25.65 -22.36 -4.45
C SER A 47 26.03 -21.55 -3.21
N ALA A 48 26.82 -22.13 -2.30
CA ALA A 48 27.30 -21.41 -1.12
C ALA A 48 28.15 -20.18 -1.44
N ASN A 49 28.73 -20.12 -2.64
CA ASN A 49 29.64 -19.05 -3.08
C ASN A 49 29.12 -18.25 -4.27
N ASN A 50 27.95 -18.57 -4.77
CA ASN A 50 27.38 -17.90 -5.94
C ASN A 50 25.90 -17.58 -5.72
N ALA A 51 25.59 -16.30 -5.79
CA ALA A 51 24.22 -15.79 -5.79
C ALA A 51 23.86 -15.25 -7.17
N THR A 52 22.60 -15.37 -7.55
CA THR A 52 22.06 -14.78 -8.78
C THR A 52 21.10 -13.68 -8.40
N LEU A 53 21.35 -12.46 -8.84
CA LEU A 53 20.48 -11.30 -8.71
C LEU A 53 19.62 -11.18 -9.96
N GLY A 54 18.32 -11.29 -9.81
CA GLY A 54 17.34 -11.19 -10.90
C GLY A 54 17.22 -9.78 -11.48
N THR A 55 16.40 -9.66 -12.51
CA THR A 55 16.10 -8.39 -13.18
C THR A 55 15.39 -7.40 -12.25
N GLY A 56 15.48 -6.10 -12.56
CA GLY A 56 14.81 -5.08 -11.76
C GLY A 56 15.25 -3.67 -12.09
N VAL A 57 14.45 -2.70 -11.65
CA VAL A 57 14.73 -1.26 -11.77
C VAL A 57 14.77 -0.64 -10.39
N GLY A 58 15.71 0.26 -10.15
CA GLY A 58 15.84 0.97 -8.89
C GLY A 58 16.46 2.35 -9.04
N MET A 59 16.59 3.04 -7.91
CA MET A 59 17.24 4.35 -7.81
C MET A 59 18.17 4.42 -6.62
N VAL A 60 19.29 5.11 -6.81
CA VAL A 60 20.20 5.55 -5.75
C VAL A 60 20.46 7.05 -5.93
N GLY A 61 20.11 7.85 -4.92
CA GLY A 61 20.21 9.31 -5.02
C GLY A 61 19.39 9.91 -6.17
N GLY A 62 18.23 9.32 -6.50
CA GLY A 62 17.42 9.71 -7.64
C GLY A 62 17.94 9.25 -9.01
N LYS A 63 19.13 8.70 -9.09
CA LYS A 63 19.72 8.16 -10.34
C LYS A 63 19.21 6.74 -10.58
N ARG A 64 18.52 6.54 -11.70
CA ARG A 64 17.91 5.25 -12.06
C ARG A 64 18.96 4.27 -12.58
N PHE A 65 18.77 3.00 -12.23
CA PHE A 65 19.54 1.89 -12.78
C PHE A 65 18.64 0.71 -13.11
N TRP A 66 19.08 -0.11 -14.05
CA TRP A 66 18.31 -1.25 -14.55
C TRP A 66 19.22 -2.47 -14.70
N ASN A 67 18.87 -3.56 -14.01
CA ASN A 67 19.45 -4.87 -14.23
C ASN A 67 18.62 -5.61 -15.27
N GLN A 68 19.06 -5.58 -16.54
CA GLN A 68 18.32 -6.14 -17.68
C GLN A 68 18.35 -7.66 -17.75
N ALA A 69 19.36 -8.28 -17.17
CA ALA A 69 19.54 -9.73 -17.14
C ALA A 69 20.02 -10.18 -15.77
N ALA A 70 19.74 -11.44 -15.44
CA ALA A 70 20.23 -12.03 -14.19
C ALA A 70 21.76 -11.93 -14.08
N THR A 71 22.23 -11.42 -12.94
CA THR A 71 23.66 -11.14 -12.69
C THR A 71 24.18 -12.10 -11.62
N SER A 72 25.28 -12.78 -11.93
CA SER A 72 26.00 -13.64 -10.96
C SER A 72 26.84 -12.79 -10.01
N LEU A 73 26.75 -13.09 -8.71
CA LEU A 73 27.47 -12.41 -7.64
C LEU A 73 28.28 -13.44 -6.84
N THR A 74 29.56 -13.18 -6.68
CA THR A 74 30.42 -14.03 -5.84
C THR A 74 30.24 -13.70 -4.37
N VAL A 75 29.96 -14.72 -3.56
CA VAL A 75 29.92 -14.67 -2.10
C VAL A 75 31.13 -15.40 -1.55
N GLN A 76 31.94 -14.76 -0.73
CA GLN A 76 33.09 -15.40 -0.16
C GLN A 76 32.66 -16.45 0.88
N SER A 77 33.37 -17.60 0.89
CA SER A 77 33.11 -18.66 1.88
C SER A 77 33.12 -18.13 3.31
N GLY A 78 32.28 -18.70 4.14
CA GLY A 78 32.30 -18.45 5.57
C GLY A 78 33.46 -19.14 6.28
N THR A 79 33.58 -18.92 7.57
CA THR A 79 34.60 -19.51 8.43
C THR A 79 33.94 -20.45 9.43
N GLN A 80 34.43 -21.67 9.55
CA GLN A 80 33.92 -22.66 10.49
C GLN A 80 33.85 -22.09 11.92
N GLY A 81 32.73 -22.31 12.60
CA GLY A 81 32.48 -21.82 13.96
C GLY A 81 32.16 -20.33 14.10
N GLN A 82 32.08 -19.60 12.99
CA GLN A 82 31.77 -18.17 12.99
C GLN A 82 30.50 -17.87 12.16
N LYS A 83 29.81 -16.78 12.52
CA LYS A 83 28.65 -16.25 11.79
C LYS A 83 29.03 -14.93 11.12
N ARG A 84 28.45 -14.65 9.97
CA ARG A 84 28.67 -13.41 9.22
C ARG A 84 27.41 -13.05 8.40
N ASN A 85 27.12 -11.77 8.29
CA ASN A 85 26.14 -11.27 7.34
C ASN A 85 26.87 -10.54 6.21
N ASP A 86 26.65 -10.94 4.96
CA ASP A 86 27.09 -10.19 3.79
C ASP A 86 25.90 -9.42 3.24
N LEU A 87 26.14 -8.22 2.69
CA LEU A 87 25.09 -7.40 2.08
C LEU A 87 25.28 -7.31 0.57
N VAL A 88 24.22 -7.54 -0.17
CA VAL A 88 24.11 -7.17 -1.59
C VAL A 88 23.51 -5.78 -1.67
N VAL A 89 24.23 -4.85 -2.27
CA VAL A 89 23.81 -3.45 -2.44
C VAL A 89 23.94 -3.04 -3.90
N ALA A 90 23.09 -2.09 -4.34
CA ALA A 90 23.34 -1.32 -5.55
C ALA A 90 24.13 -0.07 -5.14
N ARG A 91 25.39 0.04 -5.59
CA ARG A 91 26.30 1.12 -5.21
C ARG A 91 26.47 2.11 -6.35
N TYR A 92 26.15 3.37 -6.05
CA TYR A 92 26.48 4.50 -6.90
C TYR A 92 27.96 4.89 -6.71
N ALA A 93 28.64 5.16 -7.79
CA ALA A 93 30.00 5.68 -7.82
C ALA A 93 30.13 6.76 -8.89
N LYS A 94 30.99 7.77 -8.61
CA LYS A 94 31.37 8.81 -9.56
C LYS A 94 32.89 8.93 -9.58
N THR A 95 33.48 8.84 -10.75
CA THR A 95 34.93 8.99 -10.92
C THR A 95 35.34 10.45 -10.86
N SER A 96 36.64 10.73 -10.72
CA SER A 96 37.22 12.09 -10.83
C SER A 96 36.98 12.75 -12.19
N ALA A 97 36.80 11.95 -13.25
CA ALA A 97 36.43 12.39 -14.59
C ALA A 97 34.90 12.66 -14.75
N GLY A 98 34.11 12.51 -13.68
CA GLY A 98 32.68 12.77 -13.70
C GLY A 98 31.82 11.61 -14.23
N ILE A 99 32.44 10.45 -14.55
CA ILE A 99 31.71 9.28 -15.03
C ILE A 99 30.96 8.63 -13.87
N GLU A 100 29.66 8.45 -14.03
CA GLU A 100 28.75 7.90 -13.03
C GLU A 100 28.42 6.43 -13.36
N SER A 101 28.28 5.60 -12.33
CA SER A 101 27.88 4.21 -12.47
C SER A 101 27.08 3.72 -11.25
N ILE A 102 26.22 2.72 -11.46
CA ILE A 102 25.59 1.98 -10.37
C ILE A 102 25.78 0.50 -10.68
N ALA A 103 26.37 -0.22 -9.73
CA ALA A 103 26.68 -1.64 -9.87
C ALA A 103 26.25 -2.45 -8.62
N PRO A 104 25.89 -3.73 -8.77
CA PRO A 104 25.69 -4.61 -7.64
C PRO A 104 27.04 -4.92 -6.97
N VAL A 105 27.09 -4.79 -5.65
CA VAL A 105 28.30 -5.07 -4.84
C VAL A 105 27.90 -5.99 -3.69
N VAL A 106 28.73 -7.00 -3.42
CA VAL A 106 28.62 -7.80 -2.21
C VAL A 106 29.59 -7.23 -1.17
N ILE A 107 29.05 -6.64 -0.11
CA ILE A 107 29.84 -6.14 1.02
C ILE A 107 29.98 -7.29 2.01
N LYS A 108 31.21 -7.76 2.21
CA LYS A 108 31.53 -8.80 3.19
C LYS A 108 31.41 -8.26 4.60
N GLY A 109 30.68 -8.97 5.45
CA GLY A 109 30.60 -8.66 6.87
C GLY A 109 31.82 -9.16 7.67
N THR A 110 31.86 -8.78 8.92
CA THR A 110 32.92 -9.24 9.86
C THR A 110 32.48 -10.56 10.51
N PRO A 111 33.29 -11.64 10.43
CA PRO A 111 33.00 -12.87 11.11
C PRO A 111 32.98 -12.70 12.65
N SER A 112 32.03 -13.36 13.31
CA SER A 112 31.83 -13.31 14.76
C SER A 112 31.45 -14.69 15.31
N THR A 113 31.91 -15.02 16.49
CA THR A 113 31.47 -16.21 17.22
C THR A 113 30.11 -16.04 17.91
N GLY A 114 29.65 -14.80 18.07
CA GLY A 114 28.35 -14.45 18.61
C GLY A 114 27.32 -14.11 17.52
N THR A 115 26.61 -13.01 17.72
CA THR A 115 25.63 -12.49 16.73
C THR A 115 26.36 -11.78 15.59
N ALA A 116 26.03 -12.14 14.34
CA ALA A 116 26.56 -11.47 13.16
C ALA A 116 25.89 -10.11 12.98
N ALA A 117 26.67 -9.05 12.86
CA ALA A 117 26.20 -7.72 12.48
C ALA A 117 26.24 -7.55 10.96
N ASP A 118 25.38 -6.66 10.45
CA ASP A 118 25.46 -6.23 9.06
C ASP A 118 26.67 -5.31 8.86
N PRO A 119 27.39 -5.41 7.74
CA PRO A 119 28.46 -4.48 7.42
C PRO A 119 27.93 -3.06 7.22
N ALA A 120 28.79 -2.08 7.47
CA ALA A 120 28.47 -0.67 7.25
C ALA A 120 28.23 -0.39 5.76
N THR A 121 27.27 0.49 5.48
CA THR A 121 26.95 1.00 4.15
C THR A 121 27.05 2.52 4.13
N THR A 122 27.14 3.12 2.96
CA THR A 122 27.19 4.57 2.75
C THR A 122 25.84 5.08 2.21
N SER A 123 25.71 6.40 2.09
CA SER A 123 24.54 7.03 1.44
C SER A 123 24.43 6.68 -0.05
N ASN A 124 25.51 6.19 -0.65
CA ASN A 124 25.57 5.75 -2.04
C ASN A 124 25.14 4.29 -2.24
N ASP A 125 24.70 3.61 -1.18
CA ASP A 125 24.31 2.20 -1.22
C ASP A 125 22.80 2.04 -1.01
N LEU A 126 22.11 1.42 -1.97
CA LEU A 126 20.78 0.88 -1.75
C LEU A 126 20.92 -0.58 -1.32
N LYS A 127 20.54 -0.87 -0.06
CA LYS A 127 20.55 -2.24 0.46
C LYS A 127 19.49 -3.08 -0.23
N LEU A 128 19.89 -4.19 -0.85
CA LEU A 128 18.97 -5.11 -1.51
C LEU A 128 18.74 -6.35 -0.65
N TRP A 129 19.80 -7.06 -0.31
CA TRP A 129 19.68 -8.34 0.39
C TRP A 129 20.75 -8.52 1.45
N ARG A 130 20.40 -9.22 2.54
CA ARG A 130 21.33 -9.78 3.48
C ARG A 130 21.50 -11.26 3.19
N ILE A 131 22.74 -11.73 3.13
CA ILE A 131 23.11 -13.15 3.01
C ILE A 131 23.69 -13.58 4.34
N PRO A 132 22.96 -14.31 5.20
CA PRO A 132 23.49 -14.81 6.46
C PRO A 132 24.35 -16.06 6.21
N LEU A 133 25.53 -16.12 6.83
CA LEU A 133 26.41 -17.26 6.81
C LEU A 133 26.60 -17.79 8.24
N ASN A 134 26.56 -19.11 8.39
CA ASN A 134 26.85 -19.82 9.63
C ASN A 134 27.89 -20.93 9.35
N GLY A 135 29.09 -20.72 9.81
CA GLY A 135 30.22 -21.54 9.36
C GLY A 135 30.40 -21.39 7.85
N ILE A 136 30.50 -22.50 7.14
CA ILE A 136 30.60 -22.56 5.68
C ILE A 136 29.22 -22.59 4.98
N SER A 137 28.14 -22.68 5.75
CA SER A 137 26.78 -22.78 5.22
C SER A 137 26.19 -21.40 5.02
N VAL A 138 25.47 -21.24 3.92
CA VAL A 138 24.69 -20.02 3.59
C VAL A 138 23.23 -20.25 3.98
N GLY A 139 22.67 -19.32 4.72
CA GLY A 139 21.25 -19.31 5.05
C GLY A 139 20.39 -18.66 3.95
N THR A 140 19.09 -18.61 4.17
CA THR A 140 18.15 -17.96 3.25
C THR A 140 18.39 -16.45 3.18
N PRO A 141 18.57 -15.86 2.00
CA PRO A 141 18.70 -14.42 1.84
C PRO A 141 17.48 -13.66 2.38
N VAL A 142 17.74 -12.54 3.05
CA VAL A 142 16.71 -11.67 3.65
C VAL A 142 16.59 -10.38 2.85
N LYS A 143 15.41 -10.07 2.38
CA LYS A 143 15.11 -8.83 1.63
C LYS A 143 15.21 -7.61 2.57
N LEU A 144 15.89 -6.53 2.13
CA LEU A 144 16.13 -5.33 2.93
C LEU A 144 15.49 -4.05 2.35
N PHE A 145 14.68 -4.17 1.33
CA PHE A 145 14.01 -3.04 0.68
C PHE A 145 12.51 -3.28 0.56
N ASN A 146 11.77 -2.18 0.44
CA ASN A 146 10.38 -2.20 0.01
C ASN A 146 10.31 -1.78 -1.45
N THR A 147 9.47 -2.44 -2.23
CA THR A 147 9.20 -2.09 -3.62
C THR A 147 8.20 -0.93 -3.66
N VAL A 148 8.46 0.08 -4.49
CA VAL A 148 7.49 1.12 -4.82
C VAL A 148 6.58 0.56 -5.90
N ALA A 149 5.28 0.54 -5.62
CA ALA A 149 4.27 0.03 -6.53
C ALA A 149 4.22 0.84 -7.84
N SER A 150 3.93 0.17 -8.94
CA SER A 150 3.62 0.80 -10.21
C SER A 150 2.27 1.55 -10.14
N LEU A 151 2.04 2.48 -11.05
CA LEU A 151 0.73 3.15 -11.16
C LEU A 151 -0.39 2.14 -11.42
N ALA A 152 -0.14 1.10 -12.22
CA ALA A 152 -1.11 0.04 -12.48
C ALA A 152 -1.46 -0.76 -11.21
N SER A 153 -0.45 -1.13 -10.41
CA SER A 153 -0.69 -1.82 -9.13
C SER A 153 -1.42 -0.93 -8.11
N LEU A 154 -1.16 0.38 -8.13
CA LEU A 154 -1.89 1.34 -7.29
C LEU A 154 -3.35 1.46 -7.76
N GLU A 155 -3.60 1.58 -9.07
CA GLU A 155 -4.94 1.61 -9.65
C GLU A 155 -5.72 0.35 -9.27
N GLU A 156 -5.11 -0.83 -9.43
CA GLU A 156 -5.72 -2.10 -9.02
C GLU A 156 -6.03 -2.13 -7.52
N SER A 157 -5.12 -1.67 -6.67
CA SER A 157 -5.33 -1.66 -5.23
C SER A 157 -6.40 -0.66 -4.79
N VAL A 158 -6.54 0.47 -5.49
CA VAL A 158 -7.61 1.46 -5.25
C VAL A 158 -8.95 0.95 -5.74
N SER A 159 -9.00 0.34 -6.94
CA SER A 159 -10.24 -0.21 -7.51
C SER A 159 -10.80 -1.38 -6.69
N LYS A 160 -9.92 -2.15 -6.04
CA LYS A 160 -10.30 -3.25 -5.13
C LYS A 160 -10.71 -2.77 -3.73
N ARG A 161 -10.54 -1.50 -3.39
CA ARG A 161 -11.03 -0.97 -2.12
C ARG A 161 -12.54 -0.85 -2.19
N GLU A 162 -13.23 -1.82 -1.62
CA GLU A 162 -14.64 -1.69 -1.33
C GLU A 162 -14.81 -0.69 -0.18
N TYR A 163 -15.12 0.55 -0.52
CA TYR A 163 -15.57 1.52 0.47
C TYR A 163 -16.98 1.13 0.90
N PRO A 164 -17.33 1.19 2.20
CA PRO A 164 -18.70 0.99 2.60
C PRO A 164 -19.59 1.98 1.86
N LYS A 165 -20.55 1.45 1.10
CA LYS A 165 -21.48 2.28 0.34
C LYS A 165 -22.43 2.96 1.32
N VAL A 166 -22.43 4.28 1.35
CA VAL A 166 -23.34 5.08 2.18
C VAL A 166 -24.48 5.60 1.30
N ILE A 167 -25.71 5.31 1.70
CA ILE A 167 -26.92 5.71 1.01
C ILE A 167 -27.78 6.51 1.97
N CYS A 168 -28.19 7.70 1.58
CA CYS A 168 -29.07 8.57 2.34
C CYS A 168 -30.40 8.74 1.61
N GLY A 169 -31.48 8.82 2.37
CA GLY A 169 -32.80 9.06 1.78
C GLY A 169 -33.86 9.34 2.83
N SER A 170 -35.09 9.39 2.41
CA SER A 170 -36.22 9.57 3.30
C SER A 170 -37.46 8.76 2.86
N VAL A 171 -38.24 8.33 3.82
CA VAL A 171 -39.57 7.71 3.59
C VAL A 171 -40.62 8.37 4.47
N VAL A 172 -41.83 8.43 3.98
CA VAL A 172 -43.00 8.88 4.76
C VAL A 172 -43.82 7.65 5.14
N ARG A 173 -44.19 7.56 6.41
CA ARG A 173 -45.03 6.47 6.96
C ARG A 173 -46.13 7.04 7.82
N ASP A 174 -47.30 6.42 7.77
CA ASP A 174 -48.32 6.69 8.76
C ASP A 174 -48.04 5.90 10.02
N ALA A 175 -47.80 6.63 11.10
CA ALA A 175 -47.44 6.06 12.42
C ALA A 175 -48.54 6.25 13.46
N LYS A 176 -49.75 6.68 13.05
CA LYS A 176 -50.84 6.88 13.96
C LYS A 176 -51.23 5.58 14.65
N ASN A 177 -51.12 5.58 15.97
CA ASN A 177 -51.40 4.44 16.84
C ASN A 177 -50.42 3.24 16.69
N PHE A 178 -49.24 3.42 16.11
CA PHE A 178 -48.23 2.38 15.98
C PHE A 178 -46.97 2.72 16.77
N ASN A 179 -46.39 1.71 17.42
CA ASN A 179 -45.11 1.83 18.09
C ASN A 179 -43.94 1.43 17.18
N ALA A 180 -44.23 0.95 15.97
CA ALA A 180 -43.27 0.63 14.95
C ALA A 180 -43.85 0.81 13.57
N VAL A 181 -43.07 1.26 12.62
CA VAL A 181 -43.43 1.37 11.21
C VAL A 181 -42.36 0.72 10.34
N MET A 182 -42.80 0.05 9.29
CA MET A 182 -41.87 -0.55 8.33
C MET A 182 -41.05 0.54 7.64
N LEU A 183 -39.73 0.52 7.79
CA LEU A 183 -38.83 1.38 7.06
C LEU A 183 -38.61 0.84 5.64
N PHE A 184 -38.25 -0.46 5.55
CA PHE A 184 -38.08 -1.21 4.30
C PHE A 184 -38.55 -2.66 4.45
N ASN A 185 -39.09 -3.25 3.39
CA ASN A 185 -39.04 -4.70 3.20
C ASN A 185 -37.78 -5.08 2.38
N ASP A 186 -37.49 -6.39 2.26
CA ASP A 186 -36.30 -6.87 1.55
C ASP A 186 -36.23 -6.37 0.08
N GLU A 187 -37.35 -6.30 -0.62
CA GLU A 187 -37.38 -5.83 -2.01
C GLU A 187 -37.07 -4.34 -2.11
N GLN A 188 -37.68 -3.54 -1.25
CA GLN A 188 -37.44 -2.10 -1.20
C GLN A 188 -35.99 -1.81 -0.79
N PHE A 189 -35.45 -2.56 0.18
CA PHE A 189 -34.05 -2.42 0.56
C PHE A 189 -33.13 -2.75 -0.62
N LYS A 190 -33.40 -3.84 -1.33
CA LYS A 190 -32.64 -4.24 -2.52
C LYS A 190 -32.73 -3.21 -3.66
N GLN A 191 -33.91 -2.60 -3.86
CA GLN A 191 -34.08 -1.52 -4.85
C GLN A 191 -33.16 -0.32 -4.55
N VAL A 192 -33.06 0.07 -3.26
CA VAL A 192 -32.28 1.23 -2.83
C VAL A 192 -30.79 0.93 -2.79
N THR A 193 -30.41 -0.27 -2.36
CA THR A 193 -29.01 -0.62 -2.04
C THR A 193 -28.31 -1.46 -3.11
N GLY A 194 -29.09 -2.19 -3.92
CA GLY A 194 -28.59 -3.16 -4.90
C GLY A 194 -28.35 -4.56 -4.35
N LYS A 195 -28.49 -4.79 -3.03
CA LYS A 195 -28.29 -6.10 -2.38
C LYS A 195 -29.33 -6.36 -1.30
N ALA A 196 -29.48 -7.63 -0.89
CA ALA A 196 -30.28 -8.00 0.29
C ALA A 196 -29.61 -7.48 1.57
N PHE A 197 -30.42 -7.17 2.60
CA PHE A 197 -29.94 -6.74 3.90
C PHE A 197 -29.14 -7.85 4.60
N ASN A 198 -27.97 -7.49 5.13
CA ASN A 198 -27.16 -8.36 5.94
C ASN A 198 -26.98 -7.78 7.34
N ASN A 199 -27.67 -8.37 8.30
CA ASN A 199 -27.68 -7.90 9.70
C ASN A 199 -26.29 -7.92 10.38
N ALA A 200 -25.32 -8.68 9.84
CA ALA A 200 -23.97 -8.74 10.42
C ALA A 200 -23.05 -7.61 9.93
N THR A 201 -23.29 -7.06 8.74
CA THR A 201 -22.39 -6.11 8.11
C THR A 201 -23.02 -4.77 7.75
N ASP A 202 -24.35 -4.71 7.58
CA ASP A 202 -25.05 -3.49 7.20
C ASP A 202 -25.54 -2.72 8.42
N CYS A 203 -25.42 -1.41 8.39
CA CYS A 203 -25.89 -0.53 9.46
C CYS A 203 -26.95 0.44 8.91
N ILE A 204 -28.03 0.63 9.64
CA ILE A 204 -29.08 1.59 9.32
C ILE A 204 -29.31 2.51 10.50
N LEU A 205 -29.30 3.80 10.22
CA LEU A 205 -29.74 4.84 11.13
C LEU A 205 -30.97 5.51 10.51
N ALA A 206 -31.98 5.76 11.34
CA ALA A 206 -33.12 6.57 10.94
C ALA A 206 -33.48 7.58 12.03
N MET A 207 -33.98 8.73 11.63
CA MET A 207 -34.43 9.78 12.52
C MET A 207 -35.70 10.43 11.98
N ASN A 208 -36.54 10.95 12.86
CA ASN A 208 -37.67 11.74 12.47
C ASN A 208 -37.20 13.10 11.90
N ALA A 209 -37.61 13.42 10.67
CA ALA A 209 -37.25 14.66 10.01
C ALA A 209 -38.28 15.81 10.28
N ASP A 210 -39.52 15.44 10.65
CA ASP A 210 -40.59 16.41 10.86
C ASP A 210 -40.77 16.77 12.35
N GLY A 211 -39.69 17.30 12.94
CA GLY A 211 -39.53 17.54 14.38
C GLY A 211 -40.68 18.19 15.16
N ASN A 212 -41.77 18.62 14.49
CA ASN A 212 -42.92 19.31 15.13
C ASN A 212 -44.28 18.71 14.88
N ALA A 213 -44.48 17.85 13.88
CA ALA A 213 -45.86 17.45 13.50
C ALA A 213 -46.36 16.23 14.25
N SER A 214 -45.48 15.36 14.74
CA SER A 214 -45.88 14.10 15.40
C SER A 214 -45.24 13.82 16.75
N GLY A 215 -44.26 14.61 17.18
CA GLY A 215 -43.52 14.37 18.44
C GLY A 215 -42.79 13.01 18.50
N ALA A 216 -42.75 12.29 17.37
CA ALA A 216 -42.24 10.93 17.32
C ALA A 216 -40.71 10.88 17.44
N VAL A 217 -40.20 10.01 18.27
CA VAL A 217 -38.78 9.74 18.41
C VAL A 217 -38.51 8.32 17.92
N VAL A 218 -37.50 8.14 17.05
CA VAL A 218 -37.02 6.81 16.66
C VAL A 218 -36.19 6.25 17.82
N THR A 219 -36.65 5.14 18.40
CA THR A 219 -35.99 4.48 19.53
C THR A 219 -35.11 3.32 19.13
N GLY A 220 -35.26 2.83 17.89
CA GLY A 220 -34.42 1.75 17.34
C GLY A 220 -34.88 1.34 15.95
N ILE A 221 -33.98 0.62 15.27
CA ILE A 221 -34.26 -0.09 14.01
C ILE A 221 -34.07 -1.56 14.27
N ILE A 222 -35.05 -2.38 13.92
CA ILE A 222 -35.01 -3.83 14.12
C ILE A 222 -35.29 -4.54 12.80
N TYR A 223 -34.49 -5.54 12.46
CA TYR A 223 -34.75 -6.46 11.37
C TYR A 223 -35.48 -7.70 11.90
N ASP A 224 -36.68 -7.97 11.41
CA ASP A 224 -37.40 -9.22 11.68
C ASP A 224 -37.17 -10.21 10.53
N PRO A 225 -36.40 -11.29 10.74
CA PRO A 225 -36.11 -12.28 9.69
C PRO A 225 -37.33 -13.11 9.27
N ARG A 226 -38.42 -13.11 10.04
CA ARG A 226 -39.67 -13.83 9.70
C ARG A 226 -40.51 -13.05 8.69
N THR A 227 -40.64 -11.76 8.92
CA THR A 227 -41.38 -10.86 8.01
C THR A 227 -40.51 -10.27 6.92
N LYS A 228 -39.19 -10.35 7.09
CA LYS A 228 -38.18 -9.72 6.24
C LYS A 228 -38.35 -8.19 6.14
N HIS A 229 -38.71 -7.60 7.26
CA HIS A 229 -38.90 -6.16 7.39
C HIS A 229 -37.79 -5.54 8.27
N LEU A 230 -37.42 -4.32 7.91
CA LEU A 230 -36.67 -3.40 8.75
C LEU A 230 -37.68 -2.40 9.31
N ASP A 231 -37.92 -2.48 10.60
CA ASP A 231 -38.91 -1.68 11.28
C ASP A 231 -38.26 -0.60 12.15
N ALA A 232 -38.71 0.64 12.00
CA ALA A 232 -38.35 1.73 12.89
C ALA A 232 -39.30 1.73 14.08
N HIS A 233 -38.78 1.50 15.28
CA HIS A 233 -39.52 1.62 16.52
C HIS A 233 -39.62 3.08 16.94
N LEU A 234 -40.82 3.46 17.38
CA LEU A 234 -41.17 4.86 17.64
C LEU A 234 -41.79 5.01 19.03
N SER A 235 -41.62 6.18 19.61
CA SER A 235 -42.36 6.64 20.76
C SER A 235 -43.00 8.01 20.46
N GLY A 236 -44.23 8.23 20.93
CA GLY A 236 -44.92 9.51 20.83
C GLY A 236 -45.49 9.84 19.43
N ALA A 237 -45.63 8.86 18.52
CA ALA A 237 -46.16 9.09 17.18
C ALA A 237 -47.68 9.35 17.18
N THR A 238 -48.13 10.45 16.61
CA THR A 238 -49.55 10.85 16.54
C THR A 238 -50.11 10.96 15.10
N GLY A 239 -49.30 10.72 14.09
CA GLY A 239 -49.69 10.82 12.68
C GLY A 239 -48.63 10.40 11.71
N ALA A 240 -48.70 10.91 10.47
CA ALA A 240 -47.68 10.67 9.47
C ALA A 240 -46.33 11.26 9.89
N ILE A 241 -45.27 10.47 9.67
CA ILE A 241 -43.90 10.88 9.98
C ILE A 241 -43.01 10.73 8.74
N ARG A 242 -42.02 11.60 8.62
CA ARG A 242 -40.94 11.46 7.65
C ARG A 242 -39.69 10.95 8.37
N LEU A 243 -39.20 9.80 7.96
CA LEU A 243 -37.98 9.22 8.46
C LEU A 243 -36.84 9.47 7.45
N ASN A 244 -35.86 10.25 7.84
CA ASN A 244 -34.59 10.30 7.14
C ASN A 244 -33.72 9.11 7.57
N TYR A 245 -33.08 8.46 6.62
CA TYR A 245 -32.23 7.32 6.90
C TYR A 245 -30.85 7.44 6.28
N ILE A 246 -29.89 6.80 6.91
CA ILE A 246 -28.53 6.57 6.42
C ILE A 246 -28.28 5.06 6.50
N ILE A 247 -27.96 4.46 5.35
CA ILE A 247 -27.60 3.06 5.23
C ILE A 247 -26.10 2.99 4.92
N THR A 248 -25.37 2.23 5.73
CA THR A 248 -23.97 1.88 5.46
C THR A 248 -23.92 0.40 5.16
N LEU A 249 -23.56 0.04 3.93
CA LEU A 249 -23.42 -1.36 3.51
C LEU A 249 -22.02 -1.81 3.83
N GLY A 250 -21.92 -2.93 4.56
CA GLY A 250 -20.65 -3.63 4.74
C GLY A 250 -20.19 -4.28 3.43
N ALA A 251 -18.87 -4.45 3.32
CA ALA A 251 -18.23 -5.15 2.22
C ALA A 251 -18.54 -6.67 2.24
#